data_dc59953cbd0a88242d538cb79b497212
#
_entry.id   dc59953cbd0a88242d538cb79b497212
#
_cell.length_a   1.000
_cell.length_b   1.000
_cell.length_c   1.000
_cell.angle_alpha   90.00
_cell.angle_beta   90.00
_cell.angle_gamma   90.00
#
_symmetry.space_group_name_H-M   'P 1'
#
loop_
_entity.id
_entity.type
_entity.pdbx_description
1 polymer ?
#
loop_
_entity_poly.entity_id
_entity_poly.type
_entity_poly.pdbx_seq_one_letter_code
_entity_poly.pdbx_strand_id
1 'polypeptide(L)'
;MQWRPVVGHEGKYLVSDEGQILSLITGKTLRPATRESGHQHVMLAQPSRCALVHALVAESFLGPRPEGSRVEIRHLNGDATDNRAENLRYGTRSENAEDSKRHGTHFNAGRTHCKRGHELAGDNLQKHSGPGSRRTCLACRRERQALYRSGKQLTEEGYCINGHPKTPENRYSNGPRGSRCKPCARGRKAAS
;
A
#
# COMPACT_ATOMS: atom_id res chain seq x y z
N MET A 1 -17.75 -7.64 -26.69
CA MET A 1 -18.28 -7.13 -25.40
C MET A 1 -19.37 -8.05 -24.92
N GLN A 2 -19.16 -8.70 -23.77
CA GLN A 2 -20.12 -9.57 -23.10
C GLN A 2 -20.63 -8.88 -21.84
N TRP A 3 -21.90 -9.07 -21.52
CA TRP A 3 -22.52 -8.50 -20.32
C TRP A 3 -22.95 -9.62 -19.37
N ARG A 4 -22.68 -9.46 -18.07
CA ARG A 4 -23.09 -10.39 -17.03
C ARG A 4 -23.76 -9.63 -15.88
N PRO A 5 -24.68 -10.26 -15.14
CA PRO A 5 -25.23 -9.68 -13.92
C PRO A 5 -24.13 -9.35 -12.90
N VAL A 6 -24.26 -8.20 -12.23
CA VAL A 6 -23.40 -7.87 -11.11
C VAL A 6 -23.80 -8.73 -9.92
N VAL A 7 -22.85 -9.48 -9.36
CA VAL A 7 -23.07 -10.37 -8.23
C VAL A 7 -23.62 -9.61 -7.02
N GLY A 8 -24.73 -10.08 -6.47
CA GLY A 8 -25.47 -9.45 -5.37
C GLY A 8 -26.31 -8.23 -5.78
N HIS A 9 -26.41 -7.94 -7.07
CA HIS A 9 -27.26 -6.90 -7.66
C HIS A 9 -27.93 -7.37 -8.95
N GLU A 10 -28.22 -8.66 -9.04
CA GLU A 10 -28.86 -9.30 -10.17
C GLU A 10 -30.19 -8.60 -10.51
N GLY A 11 -30.46 -8.43 -11.80
CA GLY A 11 -31.65 -7.73 -12.28
C GLY A 11 -31.63 -6.20 -12.14
N LYS A 12 -30.59 -5.62 -11.52
CA LYS A 12 -30.43 -4.17 -11.34
C LYS A 12 -29.25 -3.60 -12.10
N TYR A 13 -28.16 -4.37 -12.19
CA TYR A 13 -26.92 -3.94 -12.85
C TYR A 13 -26.32 -5.06 -13.67
N LEU A 14 -25.76 -4.68 -14.82
CA LEU A 14 -24.89 -5.53 -15.62
C LEU A 14 -23.49 -4.94 -15.67
N VAL A 15 -22.49 -5.81 -15.74
CA VAL A 15 -21.09 -5.44 -15.96
C VAL A 15 -20.59 -6.08 -17.25
N SER A 16 -19.83 -5.33 -18.05
CA SER A 16 -19.20 -5.85 -19.27
C SER A 16 -17.81 -6.39 -18.99
N ASP A 17 -17.32 -7.27 -19.86
CA ASP A 17 -15.93 -7.74 -19.90
C ASP A 17 -14.93 -6.61 -20.16
N GLU A 18 -15.36 -5.44 -20.60
CA GLU A 18 -14.57 -4.22 -20.80
C GLU A 18 -14.61 -3.25 -19.60
N GLY A 19 -15.31 -3.61 -18.51
CA GLY A 19 -15.37 -2.77 -17.30
C GLY A 19 -16.45 -1.70 -17.32
N GLN A 20 -17.42 -1.78 -18.22
CA GLN A 20 -18.57 -0.87 -18.22
C GLN A 20 -19.66 -1.41 -17.28
N ILE A 21 -20.37 -0.52 -16.60
CA ILE A 21 -21.47 -0.86 -15.70
C ILE A 21 -22.77 -0.25 -16.21
N LEU A 22 -23.73 -1.09 -16.56
CA LEU A 22 -25.07 -0.67 -17.02
C LEU A 22 -26.07 -0.80 -15.87
N SER A 23 -26.77 0.27 -15.58
CA SER A 23 -27.91 0.25 -14.65
C SER A 23 -29.18 -0.11 -15.42
N LEU A 24 -29.77 -1.23 -15.08
CA LEU A 24 -31.09 -1.65 -15.60
C LEU A 24 -32.23 -0.82 -14.98
N ILE A 25 -31.97 -0.17 -13.84
CA ILE A 25 -32.94 0.71 -13.18
C ILE A 25 -33.16 1.99 -14.00
N THR A 26 -32.06 2.55 -14.52
CA THR A 26 -32.09 3.84 -15.24
C THR A 26 -31.90 3.71 -16.74
N GLY A 27 -31.51 2.53 -17.23
CA GLY A 27 -31.14 2.27 -18.63
C GLY A 27 -29.84 2.95 -19.06
N LYS A 28 -29.02 3.45 -18.11
CA LYS A 28 -27.81 4.23 -18.42
C LYS A 28 -26.54 3.53 -17.92
N THR A 29 -25.45 3.70 -18.68
CA THR A 29 -24.11 3.31 -18.24
C THR A 29 -23.64 4.27 -17.14
N LEU A 30 -23.15 3.73 -16.04
CA LEU A 30 -22.60 4.51 -14.94
C LEU A 30 -21.23 5.07 -15.32
N ARG A 31 -20.94 6.31 -14.93
CA ARG A 31 -19.62 6.92 -15.07
C ARG A 31 -18.79 6.60 -13.83
N PRO A 32 -17.66 5.88 -13.95
CA PRO A 32 -16.79 5.63 -12.82
C PRO A 32 -16.09 6.91 -12.37
N ALA A 33 -15.91 7.06 -11.05
CA ALA A 33 -15.01 8.04 -10.48
C ALA A 33 -13.66 7.36 -10.14
N THR A 34 -12.55 8.09 -10.31
CA THR A 34 -11.20 7.57 -10.05
C THR A 34 -10.73 8.04 -8.67
N ARG A 35 -10.20 7.12 -7.87
CA ARG A 35 -9.56 7.40 -6.58
C ARG A 35 -8.12 7.87 -6.78
N GLU A 36 -7.51 8.46 -5.75
CA GLU A 36 -6.08 8.82 -5.74
C GLU A 36 -5.16 7.63 -6.04
N SER A 37 -5.59 6.42 -5.69
CA SER A 37 -4.89 5.16 -6.00
C SER A 37 -4.97 4.74 -7.48
N GLY A 38 -5.66 5.48 -8.34
CA GLY A 38 -5.93 5.15 -9.74
C GLY A 38 -7.13 4.22 -9.96
N HIS A 39 -7.63 3.53 -8.92
CA HIS A 39 -8.75 2.60 -9.07
C HIS A 39 -10.07 3.31 -9.32
N GLN A 40 -10.85 2.77 -10.23
CA GLN A 40 -12.17 3.28 -10.56
C GLN A 40 -13.26 2.64 -9.68
N HIS A 41 -14.26 3.44 -9.33
CA HIS A 41 -15.41 2.99 -8.54
C HIS A 41 -16.71 3.60 -9.04
N VAL A 42 -17.81 2.94 -8.74
CA VAL A 42 -19.18 3.38 -9.01
C VAL A 42 -20.03 3.30 -7.74
N MET A 43 -21.07 4.11 -7.69
CA MET A 43 -22.11 3.99 -6.66
C MET A 43 -23.24 3.14 -7.18
N LEU A 44 -23.48 2.00 -6.53
CA LEU A 44 -24.66 1.14 -6.77
C LEU A 44 -25.76 1.51 -5.81
N ALA A 45 -27.00 1.42 -6.24
CA ALA A 45 -28.17 1.59 -5.39
C ALA A 45 -28.79 0.24 -5.05
N GLN A 46 -29.49 0.13 -3.93
CA GLN A 46 -30.34 -0.98 -3.51
C GLN A 46 -29.67 -2.36 -3.45
N PRO A 47 -28.77 -2.63 -2.49
CA PRO A 47 -28.35 -1.73 -1.42
C PRO A 47 -27.32 -0.71 -1.91
N SER A 48 -27.33 0.47 -1.30
CA SER A 48 -26.37 1.52 -1.67
C SER A 48 -24.98 1.12 -1.21
N ARG A 49 -24.04 0.99 -2.16
CA ARG A 49 -22.63 0.75 -1.85
C ARG A 49 -21.70 1.38 -2.90
N CYS A 50 -20.54 1.81 -2.44
CA CYS A 50 -19.43 2.14 -3.32
C CYS A 50 -18.72 0.85 -3.73
N ALA A 51 -18.70 0.54 -5.01
CA ALA A 51 -18.09 -0.69 -5.55
C ALA A 51 -16.93 -0.34 -6.50
N LEU A 52 -15.81 -1.06 -6.38
CA LEU A 52 -14.69 -0.94 -7.31
C LEU A 52 -15.03 -1.67 -8.62
N VAL A 53 -14.79 -1.01 -9.76
CA VAL A 53 -15.11 -1.56 -11.08
C VAL A 53 -14.42 -2.89 -11.32
N HIS A 54 -13.10 -2.97 -11.07
CA HIS A 54 -12.35 -4.22 -11.22
C HIS A 54 -12.89 -5.37 -10.34
N ALA A 55 -13.46 -5.06 -9.16
CA ALA A 55 -14.05 -6.09 -8.31
C ALA A 55 -15.33 -6.64 -8.92
N LEU A 56 -16.21 -5.77 -9.45
CA LEU A 56 -17.43 -6.18 -10.14
C LEU A 56 -17.13 -7.04 -11.37
N VAL A 57 -16.13 -6.64 -12.17
CA VAL A 57 -15.69 -7.43 -13.34
C VAL A 57 -15.12 -8.78 -12.90
N ALA A 58 -14.20 -8.78 -11.93
CA ALA A 58 -13.57 -10.02 -11.47
C ALA A 58 -14.58 -11.01 -10.91
N GLU A 59 -15.50 -10.56 -10.06
CA GLU A 59 -16.54 -11.43 -9.47
C GLU A 59 -17.47 -12.01 -10.54
N SER A 60 -17.80 -11.23 -11.59
CA SER A 60 -18.72 -11.68 -12.64
C SER A 60 -18.05 -12.52 -13.72
N PHE A 61 -16.77 -12.30 -14.06
CA PHE A 61 -16.09 -12.96 -15.17
C PHE A 61 -15.06 -14.00 -14.76
N LEU A 62 -14.37 -13.82 -13.62
CA LEU A 62 -13.40 -14.78 -13.11
C LEU A 62 -14.01 -15.72 -12.07
N GLY A 63 -15.24 -15.43 -11.62
CA GLY A 63 -15.92 -16.19 -10.57
C GLY A 63 -15.65 -15.65 -9.15
N PRO A 64 -16.14 -16.35 -8.12
CA PRO A 64 -15.99 -15.92 -6.75
C PRO A 64 -14.51 -15.84 -6.35
N ARG A 65 -14.21 -14.88 -5.45
CA ARG A 65 -12.87 -14.74 -4.91
C ARG A 65 -12.46 -16.06 -4.23
N PRO A 66 -11.29 -16.64 -4.57
CA PRO A 66 -10.79 -17.84 -3.93
C PRO A 66 -10.72 -17.69 -2.40
N GLU A 67 -11.10 -18.74 -1.68
CA GLU A 67 -10.92 -18.79 -0.24
C GLU A 67 -9.44 -18.82 0.11
N GLY A 68 -9.07 -18.08 1.14
CA GLY A 68 -7.69 -17.99 1.61
C GLY A 68 -7.32 -16.61 2.08
N SER A 69 -6.17 -16.51 2.76
CA SER A 69 -5.71 -15.26 3.31
C SER A 69 -5.25 -14.31 2.21
N ARG A 70 -5.93 -13.15 2.09
CA ARG A 70 -5.46 -11.96 1.37
C ARG A 70 -5.29 -12.12 -0.15
N VAL A 71 -6.28 -12.74 -0.79
CA VAL A 71 -6.37 -12.70 -2.25
C VAL A 71 -6.71 -11.28 -2.70
N GLU A 72 -5.91 -10.73 -3.59
CA GLU A 72 -6.09 -9.42 -4.22
C GLU A 72 -6.49 -9.59 -5.69
N ILE A 73 -7.09 -8.56 -6.30
CA ILE A 73 -7.29 -8.49 -7.73
C ILE A 73 -6.12 -7.72 -8.32
N ARG A 74 -5.44 -8.31 -9.30
CA ARG A 74 -4.24 -7.80 -9.94
C ARG A 74 -4.58 -7.27 -11.33
N HIS A 75 -4.02 -6.12 -11.69
CA HIS A 75 -4.01 -5.62 -13.06
C HIS A 75 -2.71 -6.08 -13.73
N LEU A 76 -2.82 -6.98 -14.71
CA LEU A 76 -1.65 -7.63 -15.32
C LEU A 76 -0.74 -6.65 -16.05
N ASN A 77 -1.29 -5.57 -16.62
CA ASN A 77 -0.54 -4.50 -17.27
C ASN A 77 -0.09 -3.38 -16.32
N GLY A 78 -0.48 -3.43 -15.04
CA GLY A 78 -0.15 -2.42 -14.03
C GLY A 78 -0.98 -1.13 -14.11
N ASP A 79 -1.93 -1.02 -15.02
CA ASP A 79 -2.84 0.12 -15.14
C ASP A 79 -4.13 -0.15 -14.33
N ALA A 80 -4.31 0.57 -13.22
CA ALA A 80 -5.47 0.45 -12.35
C ALA A 80 -6.78 0.95 -12.97
N THR A 81 -6.72 1.61 -14.13
CA THR A 81 -7.90 2.09 -14.89
C THR A 81 -8.38 1.10 -15.94
N ASP A 82 -7.52 0.14 -16.33
CA ASP A 82 -7.86 -0.90 -17.31
C ASP A 82 -8.53 -2.09 -16.61
N ASN A 83 -9.86 -2.01 -16.50
CA ASN A 83 -10.69 -2.99 -15.81
C ASN A 83 -11.22 -4.10 -16.73
N ARG A 84 -10.63 -4.33 -17.89
CA ARG A 84 -11.02 -5.44 -18.78
C ARG A 84 -10.79 -6.79 -18.10
N ALA A 85 -11.72 -7.71 -18.26
CA ALA A 85 -11.65 -9.05 -17.63
C ALA A 85 -10.36 -9.81 -17.98
N GLU A 86 -9.86 -9.68 -19.20
CA GLU A 86 -8.61 -10.29 -19.67
C GLU A 86 -7.37 -9.77 -18.92
N ASN A 87 -7.42 -8.50 -18.45
CA ASN A 87 -6.34 -7.84 -17.69
C ASN A 87 -6.40 -8.12 -16.19
N LEU A 88 -7.46 -8.75 -15.70
CA LEU A 88 -7.66 -8.99 -14.26
C LEU A 88 -7.34 -10.44 -13.90
N ARG A 89 -6.72 -10.65 -12.73
CA ARG A 89 -6.51 -11.98 -12.13
C ARG A 89 -6.59 -11.88 -10.61
N TYR A 90 -7.09 -12.93 -10.00
CA TYR A 90 -6.90 -13.13 -8.57
C TYR A 90 -5.46 -13.56 -8.30
N GLY A 91 -4.89 -13.09 -7.22
CA GLY A 91 -3.55 -13.47 -6.83
C GLY A 91 -3.21 -13.02 -5.41
N THR A 92 -2.03 -13.42 -4.97
CA THR A 92 -1.52 -13.07 -3.65
C THR A 92 -0.96 -11.64 -3.62
N ARG A 93 -0.84 -11.07 -2.44
CA ARG A 93 -0.17 -9.79 -2.24
C ARG A 93 1.29 -9.80 -2.74
N SER A 94 1.97 -10.94 -2.65
CA SER A 94 3.35 -11.09 -3.14
C SER A 94 3.40 -10.96 -4.66
N GLU A 95 2.52 -11.65 -5.38
CA GLU A 95 2.41 -11.55 -6.83
C GLU A 95 2.06 -10.14 -7.29
N ASN A 96 1.10 -9.48 -6.62
CA ASN A 96 0.74 -8.09 -6.92
C ASN A 96 1.93 -7.13 -6.69
N ALA A 97 2.73 -7.36 -5.65
CA ALA A 97 3.95 -6.58 -5.42
C ALA A 97 5.04 -6.86 -6.47
N GLU A 98 5.11 -8.08 -7.00
CA GLU A 98 6.03 -8.43 -8.10
C GLU A 98 5.62 -7.78 -9.41
N ASP A 99 4.33 -7.77 -9.73
CA ASP A 99 3.79 -7.05 -10.89
C ASP A 99 4.11 -5.56 -10.78
N SER A 100 3.85 -4.95 -9.62
CA SER A 100 4.19 -3.54 -9.38
C SER A 100 5.69 -3.23 -9.55
N LYS A 101 6.57 -4.16 -9.20
CA LYS A 101 8.03 -4.02 -9.46
C LYS A 101 8.34 -4.11 -10.95
N ARG A 102 7.72 -5.06 -11.65
CA ARG A 102 7.90 -5.28 -13.09
C ARG A 102 7.46 -4.06 -13.88
N HIS A 103 6.33 -3.46 -13.51
CA HIS A 103 5.78 -2.25 -14.13
C HIS A 103 6.42 -0.95 -13.66
N GLY A 104 7.37 -1.00 -12.70
CA GLY A 104 8.01 0.19 -12.16
C GLY A 104 7.11 1.08 -11.28
N THR A 105 5.88 0.65 -10.99
CA THR A 105 4.90 1.40 -10.18
C THR A 105 5.07 1.16 -8.68
N HIS A 106 5.91 0.19 -8.29
CA HIS A 106 6.20 -0.05 -6.89
C HIS A 106 6.84 1.19 -6.26
N PHE A 107 6.33 1.65 -5.10
CA PHE A 107 6.75 2.89 -4.43
C PHE A 107 8.26 3.05 -4.21
N ASN A 108 9.04 1.96 -4.27
CA ASN A 108 10.49 1.95 -4.19
C ASN A 108 11.20 1.75 -5.55
N ALA A 109 10.49 1.53 -6.66
CA ALA A 109 11.11 1.16 -7.94
C ALA A 109 12.03 2.26 -8.48
N GLY A 110 11.59 3.51 -8.46
CA GLY A 110 12.37 4.67 -8.92
C GLY A 110 13.20 5.36 -7.86
N ARG A 111 13.32 4.80 -6.66
CA ARG A 111 14.00 5.48 -5.56
C ARG A 111 15.50 5.36 -5.68
N THR A 112 16.16 6.44 -6.12
CA THR A 112 17.63 6.55 -6.22
C THR A 112 18.29 7.02 -4.92
N HIS A 113 17.55 7.71 -4.05
CA HIS A 113 18.03 8.24 -2.79
C HIS A 113 17.17 7.80 -1.61
N CYS A 114 17.76 7.70 -0.42
CA CYS A 114 17.01 7.46 0.81
C CYS A 114 16.31 8.76 1.28
N LYS A 115 15.47 8.67 2.33
CA LYS A 115 14.76 9.85 2.90
C LYS A 115 15.70 10.95 3.40
N ARG A 116 16.98 10.65 3.65
CA ARG A 116 18.01 11.58 4.13
C ARG A 116 18.95 12.05 3.01
N GLY A 117 18.62 11.78 1.75
CA GLY A 117 19.38 12.24 0.59
C GLY A 117 20.60 11.39 0.20
N HIS A 118 20.91 10.29 0.92
CA HIS A 118 22.02 9.42 0.51
C HIS A 118 21.63 8.61 -0.73
N GLU A 119 22.51 8.54 -1.70
CA GLU A 119 22.33 7.73 -2.90
C GLU A 119 22.20 6.23 -2.55
N LEU A 120 21.26 5.54 -3.17
CA LEU A 120 21.00 4.11 -2.98
C LEU A 120 21.62 3.31 -4.14
N ALA A 121 22.95 3.44 -4.30
CA ALA A 121 23.72 2.74 -5.31
C ALA A 121 25.02 2.16 -4.75
N GLY A 122 25.65 1.28 -5.51
CA GLY A 122 26.95 0.68 -5.18
C GLY A 122 27.04 0.17 -3.73
N ASP A 123 28.16 0.48 -3.07
CA ASP A 123 28.48 0.05 -1.73
C ASP A 123 27.58 0.66 -0.62
N ASN A 124 26.76 1.65 -0.96
CA ASN A 124 25.80 2.24 -0.01
C ASN A 124 24.45 1.52 -0.01
N LEU A 125 24.20 0.59 -0.93
CA LEU A 125 22.95 -0.14 -1.04
C LEU A 125 23.11 -1.59 -0.60
N GLN A 126 22.60 -1.95 0.57
CA GLN A 126 22.44 -3.35 0.98
C GLN A 126 21.09 -3.87 0.48
N LYS A 127 21.13 -4.86 -0.42
CA LYS A 127 19.98 -5.66 -0.83
C LYS A 127 19.87 -6.86 0.11
N HIS A 128 18.70 -7.09 0.67
CA HIS A 128 18.41 -8.30 1.44
C HIS A 128 17.77 -9.33 0.50
N SER A 129 18.23 -10.56 0.55
CA SER A 129 17.61 -11.69 -0.16
C SER A 129 16.33 -12.13 0.56
N GLY A 130 15.27 -12.41 -0.19
CA GLY A 130 14.03 -12.96 0.31
C GLY A 130 12.78 -12.18 -0.12
N PRO A 131 11.59 -12.77 0.07
CA PRO A 131 10.32 -12.12 -0.25
C PRO A 131 10.16 -10.83 0.57
N GLY A 132 9.92 -9.70 -0.12
CA GLY A 132 9.84 -8.39 0.52
C GLY A 132 11.18 -7.72 0.80
N SER A 133 12.23 -8.07 0.05
CA SER A 133 13.59 -7.58 0.23
C SER A 133 13.66 -6.06 0.43
N ARG A 134 14.12 -5.64 1.61
CA ARG A 134 14.32 -4.23 1.94
C ARG A 134 15.62 -3.73 1.33
N ARG A 135 15.58 -2.53 0.77
CA ARG A 135 16.80 -1.78 0.48
C ARG A 135 17.22 -1.05 1.74
N THR A 136 18.44 -1.29 2.20
CA THR A 136 18.99 -0.59 3.36
C THR A 136 20.09 0.35 2.90
N CYS A 137 19.94 1.63 3.23
CA CYS A 137 21.00 2.61 3.06
C CYS A 137 22.08 2.38 4.14
N LEU A 138 23.29 2.00 3.72
CA LEU A 138 24.39 1.72 4.66
C LEU A 138 24.92 2.98 5.33
N ALA A 139 24.91 4.14 4.66
CA ALA A 139 25.24 5.41 5.30
C ALA A 139 24.31 5.71 6.47
N CYS A 140 22.99 5.65 6.26
CA CYS A 140 22.04 5.80 7.38
C CYS A 140 22.19 4.74 8.47
N ARG A 141 22.59 3.53 8.11
CA ARG A 141 22.85 2.46 9.10
C ARG A 141 24.11 2.76 9.90
N ARG A 142 25.21 3.20 9.25
CA ARG A 142 26.47 3.59 9.90
C ARG A 142 26.25 4.77 10.83
N GLU A 143 25.55 5.82 10.39
CA GLU A 143 25.21 6.98 11.22
C GLU A 143 24.37 6.58 12.44
N ARG A 144 23.35 5.74 12.25
CA ARG A 144 22.54 5.25 13.36
C ARG A 144 23.35 4.38 14.34
N GLN A 145 24.28 3.57 13.81
CA GLN A 145 25.18 2.78 14.67
C GLN A 145 26.18 3.67 15.40
N ALA A 146 26.73 4.69 14.74
CA ALA A 146 27.61 5.66 15.36
C ALA A 146 26.87 6.43 16.47
N LEU A 147 25.65 6.91 16.19
CA LEU A 147 24.78 7.53 17.20
C LEU A 147 24.38 6.58 18.32
N TYR A 148 24.21 5.28 18.05
CA TYR A 148 23.95 4.29 19.09
C TYR A 148 25.18 4.01 19.93
N ARG A 149 26.38 3.95 19.32
CA ARG A 149 27.67 3.77 20.04
C ARG A 149 28.03 5.03 20.82
N SER A 150 27.85 6.22 20.25
CA SER A 150 28.01 7.50 20.95
C SER A 150 26.83 7.79 21.89
N GLY A 151 25.73 7.07 21.78
CA GLY A 151 24.54 7.22 22.61
C GLY A 151 24.76 6.91 24.09
N LYS A 152 25.85 6.22 24.46
CA LYS A 152 26.36 6.25 25.84
C LYS A 152 26.84 7.65 26.22
N GLN A 153 27.47 8.40 25.31
CA GLN A 153 27.90 9.78 25.53
C GLN A 153 26.75 10.78 25.40
N LEU A 154 25.83 10.60 24.40
CA LEU A 154 24.61 11.42 24.31
C LEU A 154 23.60 11.19 25.44
N THR A 155 23.71 10.05 26.16
CA THR A 155 22.92 9.85 27.39
C THR A 155 23.47 10.66 28.56
N GLU A 156 24.75 11.03 28.55
CA GLU A 156 25.36 11.95 29.51
C GLU A 156 24.98 13.40 29.20
N GLU A 157 24.78 13.78 27.93
CA GLU A 157 24.37 15.14 27.50
C GLU A 157 22.87 15.43 27.55
N GLY A 158 22.04 14.52 28.01
CA GLY A 158 20.63 14.81 28.31
C GLY A 158 19.65 14.88 27.13
N TYR A 159 20.00 14.42 25.92
CA TYR A 159 19.11 14.43 24.76
C TYR A 159 18.83 13.02 24.21
N CYS A 160 17.65 12.84 23.58
CA CYS A 160 17.35 11.61 22.85
C CYS A 160 17.92 11.68 21.42
N ILE A 161 17.93 10.53 20.71
CA ILE A 161 18.44 10.40 19.33
C ILE A 161 17.82 11.40 18.31
N ASN A 162 16.67 11.98 18.62
CA ASN A 162 15.99 12.99 17.80
C ASN A 162 16.14 14.40 18.38
N GLY A 163 17.10 14.64 19.27
CA GLY A 163 17.40 15.95 19.83
C GLY A 163 16.43 16.45 20.92
N HIS A 164 15.50 15.62 21.43
CA HIS A 164 14.62 16.02 22.51
C HIS A 164 15.31 15.88 23.87
N PRO A 165 15.20 16.86 24.77
CA PRO A 165 15.84 16.80 26.10
C PRO A 165 15.27 15.64 26.92
N LYS A 166 16.15 14.93 27.64
CA LYS A 166 15.80 13.81 28.54
C LYS A 166 15.41 14.32 29.92
N THR A 167 14.45 15.20 29.96
CA THR A 167 13.85 15.65 31.25
C THR A 167 12.91 14.57 31.81
N PRO A 168 12.63 14.57 33.12
CA PRO A 168 11.65 13.63 33.70
C PRO A 168 10.28 13.68 33.00
N GLU A 169 9.87 14.86 32.55
CA GLU A 169 8.60 15.03 31.85
C GLU A 169 8.58 14.37 30.46
N ASN A 170 9.74 14.30 29.78
CA ASN A 170 9.92 13.71 28.47
C ASN A 170 10.23 12.22 28.50
N ARG A 171 10.49 11.65 29.68
CA ARG A 171 10.77 10.23 29.86
C ARG A 171 9.55 9.47 30.34
N TYR A 172 9.39 8.25 29.85
CA TYR A 172 8.50 7.27 30.44
C TYR A 172 9.14 5.88 30.32
N SER A 173 8.92 5.05 31.31
CA SER A 173 9.38 3.66 31.32
C SER A 173 8.34 2.76 30.67
N ASN A 174 8.78 1.91 29.74
CA ASN A 174 7.96 0.86 29.13
C ASN A 174 8.44 -0.52 29.53
N GLY A 175 8.60 -0.76 30.82
CA GLY A 175 9.04 -2.05 31.36
C GLY A 175 10.46 -2.43 30.91
N PRO A 176 10.75 -3.72 30.75
CA PRO A 176 12.13 -4.24 30.57
C PRO A 176 12.83 -3.77 29.29
N ARG A 177 12.16 -3.05 28.38
CA ARG A 177 12.74 -2.53 27.12
C ARG A 177 13.27 -1.09 27.20
N GLY A 178 13.35 -0.51 28.39
CA GLY A 178 13.91 0.82 28.61
C GLY A 178 12.93 1.99 28.48
N SER A 179 13.43 3.19 28.77
CA SER A 179 12.66 4.43 28.71
C SER A 179 12.57 4.98 27.29
N ARG A 180 11.39 5.45 26.89
CA ARG A 180 11.13 6.09 25.59
C ARG A 180 10.94 7.60 25.77
N CYS A 181 11.34 8.37 24.76
CA CYS A 181 11.08 9.79 24.70
C CYS A 181 9.61 10.04 24.34
N LYS A 182 8.85 10.76 25.19
CA LYS A 182 7.44 11.09 24.96
C LYS A 182 7.20 11.88 23.68
N PRO A 183 7.96 12.94 23.32
CA PRO A 183 7.81 13.63 22.04
C PRO A 183 7.96 12.71 20.83
N CYS A 184 8.95 11.81 20.83
CA CYS A 184 9.11 10.83 19.74
C CYS A 184 7.95 9.84 19.61
N ALA A 185 7.27 9.51 20.70
CA ALA A 185 6.14 8.61 20.71
C ALA A 185 4.85 9.31 20.24
N ARG A 186 4.67 10.60 20.55
CA ARG A 186 3.53 11.41 20.10
C ARG A 186 3.58 11.64 18.60
N GLY A 187 4.76 11.94 18.02
CA GLY A 187 4.93 12.13 16.57
C GLY A 187 4.62 10.89 15.73
N ARG A 188 4.60 9.68 16.32
CA ARG A 188 4.18 8.45 15.63
C ARG A 188 2.68 8.22 15.64
N LYS A 189 1.94 8.83 16.55
CA LYS A 189 0.47 8.74 16.61
C LYS A 189 -0.23 9.77 15.72
N ALA A 190 0.46 10.83 15.31
CA ALA A 190 -0.08 11.84 14.41
C ALA A 190 0.08 11.48 12.91
N ALA A 191 0.73 10.35 12.59
CA ALA A 191 0.99 9.86 11.23
C ALA A 191 0.30 8.51 10.93
N SER A 192 -0.71 8.15 11.72
CA SER A 192 -1.55 6.95 11.52
C SER A 192 -3.02 7.31 11.31
#